data_3fffc58f75a98d7559313293c1ac5021
#
_entry.id   3fffc58f75a98d7559313293c1ac5021
#
_cell.length_a   1.000
_cell.length_b   1.000
_cell.length_c   1.000
_cell.angle_alpha   90.00
_cell.angle_beta   90.00
_cell.angle_gamma   90.00
#
_symmetry.space_group_name_H-M   'P 1'
#
loop_
_entity.id
_entity.type
_entity.pdbx_description
1 polymer ?
#
loop_
_entity_poly.entity_id
_entity_poly.type
_entity_poly.pdbx_seq_one_letter_code
_entity_poly.pdbx_strand_id
1 'polypeptide(L)'
;MSDEIEVLLVDDQELFREGVRVIVDAQPGMRVVGVAGDGLEAIARVEELAPDVVLMDVRMPRMDGVEATRQIFSPERAARRERPVRVIVLTTFNLDDRAATAIRHGASGFLLKDTTPVQLRDAIRTVHAGNAVLAPDD
;
A
#
# COMPACT_ATOMS: atom_id res chain seq x y z
N MET A 1 19.88 12.69 8.17
CA MET A 1 19.28 11.42 8.05
C MET A 1 17.78 11.47 8.20
N SER A 2 17.10 10.93 7.26
CA SER A 2 15.65 11.06 7.24
C SER A 2 15.00 9.83 7.85
N ASP A 3 14.06 10.06 8.74
CA ASP A 3 13.20 8.99 9.26
C ASP A 3 11.85 9.02 8.56
N GLU A 4 11.81 9.60 7.37
CA GLU A 4 10.57 9.66 6.61
C GLU A 4 10.10 8.28 6.20
N ILE A 5 8.78 8.10 6.28
CA ILE A 5 8.13 6.89 5.77
C ILE A 5 8.01 7.05 4.25
N GLU A 6 8.60 6.14 3.51
CA GLU A 6 8.57 6.18 2.06
C GLU A 6 7.38 5.37 1.56
N VAL A 7 6.51 6.02 0.79
CA VAL A 7 5.24 5.46 0.38
C VAL A 7 5.19 5.29 -1.14
N LEU A 8 4.78 4.12 -1.58
CA LEU A 8 4.51 3.84 -2.98
C LEU A 8 3.00 3.81 -3.20
N LEU A 9 2.53 4.52 -4.22
CA LEU A 9 1.09 4.56 -4.53
C LEU A 9 0.82 3.70 -5.76
N VAL A 10 -0.09 2.73 -5.63
CA VAL A 10 -0.44 1.83 -6.71
C VAL A 10 -1.93 1.91 -6.97
N ASP A 11 -2.32 2.48 -8.11
CA ASP A 11 -3.71 2.66 -8.48
C ASP A 11 -3.74 3.01 -9.96
N ASP A 12 -4.65 2.41 -10.72
CA ASP A 12 -4.77 2.70 -12.13
C ASP A 12 -5.60 3.96 -12.41
N GLN A 13 -6.23 4.54 -11.39
CA GLN A 13 -6.98 5.77 -11.50
C GLN A 13 -6.09 6.95 -11.18
N GLU A 14 -5.59 7.59 -12.21
CA GLU A 14 -4.58 8.62 -12.05
C GLU A 14 -5.04 9.77 -11.17
N LEU A 15 -6.29 10.19 -11.34
CA LEU A 15 -6.81 11.31 -10.57
C LEU A 15 -6.85 11.00 -9.06
N PHE A 16 -7.32 9.82 -8.71
CA PHE A 16 -7.33 9.40 -7.32
C PHE A 16 -5.90 9.31 -6.77
N ARG A 17 -5.01 8.73 -7.56
CA ARG A 17 -3.62 8.54 -7.16
C ARG A 17 -2.95 9.89 -6.87
N GLU A 18 -3.18 10.88 -7.74
CA GLU A 18 -2.59 12.21 -7.53
C GLU A 18 -3.19 12.90 -6.32
N GLY A 19 -4.46 12.69 -6.03
CA GLY A 19 -5.06 13.23 -4.81
C GLY A 19 -4.43 12.64 -3.57
N VAL A 20 -4.21 11.34 -3.56
CA VAL A 20 -3.57 10.67 -2.42
C VAL A 20 -2.13 11.15 -2.27
N ARG A 21 -1.44 11.35 -3.40
CA ARG A 21 -0.07 11.85 -3.38
C ARG A 21 0.02 13.19 -2.65
N VAL A 22 -0.89 14.10 -2.95
CA VAL A 22 -0.89 15.42 -2.29
C VAL A 22 -1.10 15.24 -0.78
N ILE A 23 -2.03 14.38 -0.40
CA ILE A 23 -2.32 14.15 1.01
C ILE A 23 -1.09 13.60 1.74
N VAL A 24 -0.46 12.59 1.18
CA VAL A 24 0.69 11.94 1.83
C VAL A 24 1.88 12.89 1.90
N ASP A 25 2.18 13.58 0.80
CA ASP A 25 3.34 14.49 0.79
C ASP A 25 3.16 15.66 1.74
N ALA A 26 1.92 16.00 2.08
CA ALA A 26 1.67 17.08 3.04
C ALA A 26 1.89 16.66 4.48
N GLN A 27 2.01 15.36 4.76
CA GLN A 27 2.16 14.89 6.13
C GLN A 27 3.61 14.97 6.57
N PRO A 28 3.88 15.53 7.77
CA PRO A 28 5.24 15.50 8.29
C PRO A 28 5.73 14.06 8.43
N GLY A 29 6.94 13.80 7.99
CA GLY A 29 7.54 12.49 8.14
C GLY A 29 7.13 11.48 7.10
N MET A 30 6.46 11.90 6.03
CA MET A 30 6.07 10.99 4.94
C MET A 30 6.41 11.60 3.60
N ARG A 31 6.71 10.75 2.63
CA ARG A 31 6.82 11.22 1.24
C ARG A 31 6.52 10.09 0.28
N VAL A 32 5.95 10.45 -0.86
CA VAL A 32 5.70 9.50 -1.92
C VAL A 32 6.98 9.36 -2.74
N VAL A 33 7.45 8.12 -2.88
CA VAL A 33 8.69 7.87 -3.62
C VAL A 33 8.44 7.34 -5.01
N GLY A 34 7.20 6.95 -5.33
CA GLY A 34 6.90 6.48 -6.67
C GLY A 34 5.44 6.15 -6.83
N VAL A 35 5.04 5.86 -8.05
CA VAL A 35 3.67 5.48 -8.38
C VAL A 35 3.69 4.29 -9.33
N ALA A 36 2.59 3.55 -9.37
CA ALA A 36 2.42 2.44 -10.29
C ALA A 36 0.96 2.35 -10.68
N GLY A 37 0.68 1.87 -11.88
CA GLY A 37 -0.69 1.78 -12.40
C GLY A 37 -1.26 0.39 -12.45
N ASP A 38 -0.48 -0.64 -12.12
CA ASP A 38 -0.98 -2.01 -12.07
C ASP A 38 -0.06 -2.85 -11.20
N GLY A 39 -0.42 -4.12 -11.02
CA GLY A 39 0.33 -5.00 -10.14
C GLY A 39 1.73 -5.35 -10.64
N LEU A 40 1.90 -5.45 -11.95
CA LEU A 40 3.24 -5.73 -12.49
C LEU A 40 4.18 -4.58 -12.21
N GLU A 41 3.72 -3.36 -12.45
CA GLU A 41 4.49 -2.17 -12.14
C GLU A 41 4.77 -2.06 -10.66
N ALA A 42 3.77 -2.41 -9.83
CA ALA A 42 3.93 -2.35 -8.39
C ALA A 42 5.08 -3.23 -7.92
N ILE A 43 5.15 -4.47 -8.42
CA ILE A 43 6.23 -5.38 -8.06
C ILE A 43 7.58 -4.77 -8.45
N ALA A 44 7.68 -4.23 -9.66
CA ALA A 44 8.92 -3.65 -10.14
C ALA A 44 9.34 -2.45 -9.28
N ARG A 45 8.39 -1.61 -8.90
CA ARG A 45 8.70 -0.44 -8.07
C ARG A 45 9.11 -0.83 -6.66
N VAL A 46 8.48 -1.87 -6.10
CA VAL A 46 8.88 -2.35 -4.77
C VAL A 46 10.33 -2.82 -4.80
N GLU A 47 10.72 -3.57 -5.84
CA GLU A 47 12.11 -4.05 -5.95
C GLU A 47 13.07 -2.88 -6.15
N GLU A 48 12.68 -1.89 -6.92
CA GLU A 48 13.55 -0.78 -7.26
C GLU A 48 13.69 0.23 -6.12
N LEU A 49 12.58 0.56 -5.48
CA LEU A 49 12.53 1.69 -4.54
C LEU A 49 12.60 1.27 -3.07
N ALA A 50 12.31 0.03 -2.78
CA ALA A 50 12.27 -0.49 -1.41
C ALA A 50 11.46 0.42 -0.48
N PRO A 51 10.19 0.70 -0.81
CA PRO A 51 9.38 1.59 0.02
C PRO A 51 9.05 0.96 1.36
N ASP A 52 8.70 1.78 2.33
CA ASP A 52 8.26 1.28 3.63
C ASP A 52 6.83 0.80 3.59
N VAL A 53 5.96 1.53 2.91
CA VAL A 53 4.52 1.23 2.86
C VAL A 53 4.04 1.37 1.43
N VAL A 54 3.24 0.41 0.98
CA VAL A 54 2.60 0.45 -0.33
C VAL A 54 1.10 0.60 -0.11
N LEU A 55 0.50 1.62 -0.74
CA LEU A 55 -0.95 1.74 -0.79
C LEU A 55 -1.38 1.09 -2.10
N MET A 56 -2.08 -0.04 -2.00
CA MET A 56 -2.32 -0.92 -3.14
C MET A 56 -3.80 -1.02 -3.46
N ASP A 57 -4.20 -0.50 -4.63
CA ASP A 57 -5.56 -0.71 -5.12
C ASP A 57 -5.76 -2.20 -5.39
N VAL A 58 -6.98 -2.68 -5.15
CA VAL A 58 -7.29 -4.09 -5.36
C VAL A 58 -7.50 -4.39 -6.84
N ARG A 59 -8.28 -3.57 -7.55
CA ARG A 59 -8.70 -3.87 -8.92
C ARG A 59 -7.93 -3.03 -9.92
N MET A 60 -7.09 -3.68 -10.67
CA MET A 60 -6.26 -3.02 -11.68
C MET A 60 -6.11 -3.94 -12.88
N PRO A 61 -5.83 -3.38 -14.07
CA PRO A 61 -5.61 -4.22 -15.25
C PRO A 61 -4.28 -4.97 -15.15
N ARG A 62 -4.13 -5.95 -15.95
CA ARG A 62 -2.95 -6.79 -16.14
C ARG A 62 -2.64 -7.66 -14.92
N MET A 63 -2.49 -7.09 -13.75
CA MET A 63 -2.33 -7.83 -12.51
C MET A 63 -2.98 -7.00 -11.41
N ASP A 64 -3.90 -7.61 -10.66
CA ASP A 64 -4.59 -6.89 -9.59
C ASP A 64 -3.73 -6.81 -8.31
N GLY A 65 -4.24 -6.07 -7.33
CA GLY A 65 -3.48 -5.83 -6.10
C GLY A 65 -3.35 -7.07 -5.22
N VAL A 66 -4.27 -8.02 -5.31
CA VAL A 66 -4.18 -9.25 -4.53
C VAL A 66 -3.03 -10.09 -5.02
N GLU A 67 -2.94 -10.29 -6.34
CA GLU A 67 -1.85 -11.08 -6.91
C GLU A 67 -0.52 -10.37 -6.72
N ALA A 68 -0.49 -9.04 -6.85
CA ALA A 68 0.73 -8.29 -6.62
C ALA A 68 1.21 -8.49 -5.18
N THR A 69 0.28 -8.43 -4.22
CA THR A 69 0.62 -8.63 -2.82
C THR A 69 1.20 -10.03 -2.59
N ARG A 70 0.56 -11.04 -3.18
CA ARG A 70 1.05 -12.41 -3.06
C ARG A 70 2.49 -12.52 -3.56
N GLN A 71 2.78 -11.90 -4.70
CA GLN A 71 4.12 -11.98 -5.28
C GLN A 71 5.14 -11.16 -4.51
N ILE A 72 4.74 -9.99 -4.01
CA ILE A 72 5.64 -9.16 -3.21
C ILE A 72 6.13 -9.94 -1.98
N PHE A 73 5.25 -10.73 -1.38
CA PHE A 73 5.59 -11.49 -0.18
C PHE A 73 5.97 -12.94 -0.45
N SER A 74 6.25 -13.29 -1.71
CA SER A 74 6.74 -14.65 -2.00
C SER A 74 8.06 -14.85 -1.26
N PRO A 75 8.34 -16.11 -0.84
CA PRO A 75 9.58 -16.38 -0.12
C PRO A 75 10.83 -15.93 -0.86
N GLU A 76 10.86 -16.12 -2.19
CA GLU A 76 12.02 -15.74 -2.98
C GLU A 76 12.27 -14.25 -2.94
N ARG A 77 11.20 -13.43 -3.09
CA ARG A 77 11.35 -12.00 -3.09
C ARG A 77 11.63 -11.47 -1.69
N ALA A 78 10.93 -12.01 -0.70
CA ALA A 78 11.12 -11.57 0.69
C ALA A 78 12.54 -11.84 1.16
N ALA A 79 13.13 -12.95 0.75
CA ALA A 79 14.47 -13.33 1.17
C ALA A 79 15.54 -12.35 0.66
N ARG A 80 15.26 -11.63 -0.42
CA ARG A 80 16.22 -10.70 -0.99
C ARG A 80 16.12 -9.28 -0.43
N ARG A 81 15.10 -9.01 0.39
CA ARG A 81 14.90 -7.66 0.94
C ARG A 81 15.70 -7.46 2.19
N GLU A 82 16.29 -6.28 2.29
CA GLU A 82 17.02 -5.90 3.49
C GLU A 82 16.10 -5.28 4.54
N ARG A 83 14.97 -4.70 4.09
CA ARG A 83 14.02 -4.04 4.96
C ARG A 83 12.63 -4.56 4.66
N PRO A 84 11.76 -4.61 5.67
CA PRO A 84 10.40 -5.04 5.40
C PRO A 84 9.63 -4.01 4.58
N VAL A 85 8.74 -4.49 3.73
CA VAL A 85 7.76 -3.66 3.05
C VAL A 85 6.39 -4.04 3.63
N ARG A 86 5.53 -3.05 3.78
CA ARG A 86 4.18 -3.26 4.28
C ARG A 86 3.18 -2.83 3.24
N VAL A 87 2.07 -3.54 3.13
CA VAL A 87 1.05 -3.24 2.12
C VAL A 87 -0.26 -2.96 2.83
N ILE A 88 -0.87 -1.81 2.51
CA ILE A 88 -2.25 -1.49 2.89
C ILE A 88 -3.08 -1.55 1.62
N VAL A 89 -4.11 -2.38 1.60
CA VAL A 89 -4.96 -2.52 0.43
C VAL A 89 -6.04 -1.45 0.48
N LEU A 90 -6.29 -0.80 -0.66
CA LEU A 90 -7.37 0.19 -0.78
C LEU A 90 -8.51 -0.43 -1.57
N THR A 91 -9.73 -0.27 -1.07
CA THR A 91 -10.90 -0.85 -1.70
C THR A 91 -12.06 0.14 -1.64
N THR A 92 -12.98 0.04 -2.61
CA THR A 92 -14.15 0.90 -2.65
C THR A 92 -15.28 0.42 -1.76
N PHE A 93 -15.23 -0.84 -1.32
CA PHE A 93 -16.29 -1.40 -0.50
C PHE A 93 -15.71 -1.89 0.82
N ASN A 94 -16.58 -2.12 1.77
CA ASN A 94 -16.20 -2.77 3.02
C ASN A 94 -15.56 -4.10 2.70
N LEU A 95 -15.14 -4.82 3.72
CA LEU A 95 -14.43 -6.07 3.57
C LEU A 95 -15.06 -6.90 2.44
N ASP A 96 -14.31 -7.14 1.40
CA ASP A 96 -14.71 -8.09 0.37
C ASP A 96 -13.68 -9.21 0.36
N ASP A 97 -13.95 -10.23 -0.48
CA ASP A 97 -13.09 -11.40 -0.51
C ASP A 97 -11.67 -11.07 -0.95
N ARG A 98 -11.51 -10.04 -1.78
CA ARG A 98 -10.19 -9.67 -2.29
C ARG A 98 -9.33 -9.06 -1.20
N ALA A 99 -9.91 -8.17 -0.38
CA ALA A 99 -9.17 -7.58 0.72
C ALA A 99 -8.75 -8.65 1.72
N ALA A 100 -9.67 -9.56 2.05
CA ALA A 100 -9.35 -10.65 2.97
C ALA A 100 -8.25 -11.54 2.41
N THR A 101 -8.30 -11.83 1.11
CA THR A 101 -7.28 -12.65 0.47
C THR A 101 -5.92 -11.96 0.50
N ALA A 102 -5.89 -10.64 0.26
CA ALA A 102 -4.64 -9.90 0.32
C ALA A 102 -4.03 -9.95 1.72
N ILE A 103 -4.86 -9.87 2.75
CA ILE A 103 -4.36 -9.98 4.12
C ILE A 103 -3.76 -11.35 4.36
N ARG A 104 -4.40 -12.41 3.87
CA ARG A 104 -3.85 -13.76 3.99
C ARG A 104 -2.52 -13.89 3.26
N HIS A 105 -2.29 -13.11 2.23
CA HIS A 105 -1.03 -13.13 1.48
C HIS A 105 0.02 -12.19 2.07
N GLY A 106 -0.27 -11.50 3.16
CA GLY A 106 0.73 -10.72 3.86
C GLY A 106 0.46 -9.23 3.98
N ALA A 107 -0.65 -8.73 3.43
CA ALA A 107 -0.99 -7.32 3.62
C ALA A 107 -1.23 -7.04 5.09
N SER A 108 -0.83 -5.84 5.52
CA SER A 108 -0.97 -5.43 6.92
C SER A 108 -2.37 -4.93 7.26
N GLY A 109 -3.21 -4.72 6.27
CA GLY A 109 -4.57 -4.28 6.50
C GLY A 109 -5.20 -3.68 5.27
N PHE A 110 -6.36 -3.06 5.45
CA PHE A 110 -7.05 -2.42 4.34
C PHE A 110 -7.72 -1.13 4.81
N LEU A 111 -7.99 -0.26 3.86
CA LEU A 111 -8.75 0.97 4.06
C LEU A 111 -9.74 1.12 2.93
N LEU A 112 -10.84 1.81 3.21
CA LEU A 112 -11.76 2.19 2.16
C LEU A 112 -11.21 3.42 1.43
N LYS A 113 -11.49 3.53 0.15
CA LYS A 113 -10.99 4.65 -0.65
C LYS A 113 -11.58 5.99 -0.22
N ASP A 114 -12.68 5.99 0.53
CA ASP A 114 -13.25 7.23 1.05
C ASP A 114 -12.71 7.61 2.44
N THR A 115 -11.63 6.97 2.86
CA THR A 115 -11.01 7.30 4.14
C THR A 115 -10.59 8.77 4.16
N THR A 116 -10.56 9.35 5.36
CA THR A 116 -10.14 10.75 5.51
C THR A 116 -8.63 10.86 5.48
N PRO A 117 -8.09 12.06 5.17
CA PRO A 117 -6.64 12.24 5.24
C PRO A 117 -6.03 11.89 6.60
N VAL A 118 -6.74 12.19 7.69
CA VAL A 118 -6.24 11.85 9.03
C VAL A 118 -6.19 10.35 9.23
N GLN A 119 -7.24 9.64 8.79
CA GLN A 119 -7.26 8.18 8.91
C GLN A 119 -6.19 7.54 8.05
N LEU A 120 -5.97 8.05 6.87
CA LEU A 120 -4.92 7.54 5.99
C LEU A 120 -3.55 7.72 6.62
N ARG A 121 -3.28 8.93 7.14
CA ARG A 121 -2.02 9.20 7.82
C ARG A 121 -1.80 8.24 8.98
N ASP A 122 -2.83 8.08 9.82
CA ASP A 122 -2.70 7.25 11.00
C ASP A 122 -2.51 5.78 10.64
N ALA A 123 -3.16 5.33 9.56
CA ALA A 123 -3.00 3.95 9.10
C ALA A 123 -1.57 3.70 8.62
N ILE A 124 -1.01 4.64 7.87
CA ILE A 124 0.36 4.50 7.39
C ILE A 124 1.32 4.40 8.57
N ARG A 125 1.15 5.26 9.57
CA ARG A 125 2.00 5.23 10.76
C ARG A 125 1.85 3.93 11.54
N THR A 126 0.61 3.47 11.69
CA THR A 126 0.33 2.23 12.41
C THR A 126 1.00 1.04 11.74
N VAL A 127 0.87 0.95 10.43
CA VAL A 127 1.45 -0.16 9.68
C VAL A 127 2.97 -0.08 9.70
N HIS A 128 3.52 1.11 9.55
CA HIS A 128 4.97 1.28 9.59
C HIS A 128 5.54 0.88 10.95
N ALA A 129 4.77 1.06 12.02
CA ALA A 129 5.20 0.65 13.36
C ALA A 129 5.06 -0.86 13.58
N GLY A 130 4.56 -1.61 12.60
CA GLY A 130 4.46 -3.05 12.70
C GLY A 130 3.10 -3.57 13.11
N ASN A 131 2.09 -2.71 13.20
CA ASN A 131 0.75 -3.11 13.62
C ASN A 131 -0.17 -3.23 12.42
N ALA A 132 -1.31 -3.88 12.60
CA ALA A 132 -2.27 -4.09 11.52
C ALA A 132 -3.36 -3.02 11.56
N VAL A 133 -3.90 -2.69 10.38
CA VAL A 133 -5.07 -1.82 10.25
C VAL A 133 -6.14 -2.65 9.54
N LEU A 134 -7.18 -3.04 10.27
CA LEU A 134 -8.21 -3.89 9.70
C LEU A 134 -9.44 -3.05 9.39
N ALA A 135 -10.44 -3.07 10.22
CA ALA A 135 -11.65 -2.35 9.90
C ALA A 135 -11.55 -0.91 10.38
N PRO A 136 -11.90 0.07 9.54
CA PRO A 136 -11.85 1.46 9.98
C PRO A 136 -13.07 1.92 10.75
N ASP A 137 -14.06 1.10 10.92
CA ASP A 137 -15.35 1.50 11.44
C ASP A 137 -15.51 1.28 12.94
N ASP A 138 -14.47 1.03 13.63
CA ASP A 138 -14.56 0.78 15.08
C ASP A 138 -14.67 2.03 15.89
#